data_7f347220a09a91f0a6523b9d14f0010b
#
_entry.id   7f347220a09a91f0a6523b9d14f0010b
#
_cell.length_a   1.000
_cell.length_b   1.000
_cell.length_c   1.000
_cell.angle_alpha   90.00
_cell.angle_beta   90.00
_cell.angle_gamma   90.00
#
_symmetry.space_group_name_H-M   'P 1'
#
loop_
_entity.id
_entity.type
_entity.pdbx_description
1 polymer ?
#
loop_
_entity_poly.entity_id
_entity_poly.type
_entity_poly.pdbx_seq_one_letter_code
_entity_poly.pdbx_strand_id
1 'polypeptide(L)'
;MTPWPRFAETPFKKIKVPQELYVEMMLAYNKARFNEIQYDAYFDDDYQMIVSGGSVSILNSNNPFYLRASIPRHIFNKWGEQLQPLLEEWSGTELRFIQGYGIRSYVKDSILAVHRDEIKTHIISAIIHIDEYPDVKWPLDFLDHEGQHHQVTFDPGDMLMYESLCVHA
;
A
#
# COMPACT_ATOMS: atom_id res chain seq x y z
N MET A 1 -10.37 14.82 -21.04
CA MET A 1 -10.20 13.65 -20.15
C MET A 1 -11.36 13.67 -19.19
N THR A 2 -12.08 12.57 -19.05
CA THR A 2 -13.09 12.44 -18.00
C THR A 2 -12.35 12.47 -16.66
N PRO A 3 -12.69 13.39 -15.74
CA PRO A 3 -12.06 13.38 -14.43
C PRO A 3 -12.39 12.06 -13.75
N TRP A 4 -11.42 11.51 -13.03
CA TRP A 4 -11.63 10.32 -12.21
C TRP A 4 -12.74 10.59 -11.19
N PRO A 5 -13.59 9.61 -10.90
CA PRO A 5 -14.58 9.78 -9.84
C PRO A 5 -13.89 10.06 -8.52
N ARG A 6 -14.47 10.96 -7.74
CA ARG A 6 -14.08 11.24 -6.35
C ARG A 6 -15.07 10.54 -5.44
N PHE A 7 -14.58 9.87 -4.43
CA PHE A 7 -15.40 9.10 -3.50
C PHE A 7 -15.47 9.77 -2.13
N ALA A 8 -14.38 10.40 -1.71
CA ALA A 8 -14.31 11.08 -0.42
C ALA A 8 -14.05 12.59 -0.60
N GLU A 9 -14.37 13.36 0.44
CA GLU A 9 -14.08 14.79 0.46
C GLU A 9 -12.57 15.06 0.34
N THR A 10 -11.77 14.25 1.02
CA THR A 10 -10.30 14.24 0.91
C THR A 10 -9.85 12.89 0.37
N PRO A 11 -8.88 12.85 -0.57
CA PRO A 11 -8.50 11.61 -1.25
C PRO A 11 -7.74 10.62 -0.37
N PHE A 12 -7.43 10.97 0.86
CA PHE A 12 -6.87 10.07 1.86
C PHE A 12 -7.23 10.48 3.28
N LYS A 13 -7.19 9.51 4.19
CA LYS A 13 -7.41 9.73 5.63
C LYS A 13 -6.56 8.77 6.43
N LYS A 14 -5.76 9.31 7.36
CA LYS A 14 -4.97 8.52 8.30
C LYS A 14 -5.74 8.32 9.60
N ILE A 15 -5.83 7.08 10.05
CA ILE A 15 -6.45 6.68 11.32
C ILE A 15 -5.60 5.61 12.02
N LYS A 16 -5.91 5.27 13.26
CA LYS A 16 -5.39 4.04 13.87
C LYS A 16 -6.24 2.84 13.42
N VAL A 17 -5.58 1.75 13.06
CA VAL A 17 -6.27 0.49 12.82
C VAL A 17 -6.91 0.00 14.13
N PRO A 18 -8.05 -0.70 14.11
CA PRO A 18 -8.62 -1.28 15.32
C PRO A 18 -7.61 -2.12 16.08
N GLN A 19 -7.46 -1.89 17.38
CA GLN A 19 -6.38 -2.44 18.20
C GLN A 19 -6.29 -3.97 18.15
N GLU A 20 -7.44 -4.66 18.19
CA GLU A 20 -7.46 -6.13 18.13
C GLU A 20 -6.95 -6.65 16.80
N LEU A 21 -7.31 -5.99 15.70
CA LEU A 21 -6.84 -6.33 14.37
C LEU A 21 -5.34 -6.06 14.22
N TYR A 22 -4.86 -4.94 14.76
CA TYR A 22 -3.42 -4.63 14.75
C TYR A 22 -2.61 -5.70 15.51
N VAL A 23 -3.08 -6.12 16.68
CA VAL A 23 -2.42 -7.20 17.45
C VAL A 23 -2.40 -8.51 16.66
N GLU A 24 -3.50 -8.86 15.98
CA GLU A 24 -3.54 -10.05 15.12
C GLU A 24 -2.53 -9.97 13.97
N MET A 25 -2.43 -8.80 13.32
CA MET A 25 -1.47 -8.56 12.24
C MET A 25 -0.03 -8.64 12.75
N MET A 26 0.28 -8.06 13.91
CA MET A 26 1.61 -8.13 14.54
C MET A 26 1.99 -9.56 14.89
N LEU A 27 1.06 -10.35 15.42
CA LEU A 27 1.33 -11.75 15.72
C LEU A 27 1.59 -12.58 14.45
N ALA A 28 0.88 -12.29 13.37
CA ALA A 28 1.10 -12.93 12.09
C ALA A 28 2.45 -12.51 11.48
N TYR A 29 2.78 -11.23 11.54
CA TYR A 29 4.06 -10.67 11.11
C TYR A 29 5.24 -11.33 11.83
N ASN A 30 5.20 -11.40 13.16
CA ASN A 30 6.27 -11.97 13.97
C ASN A 30 6.48 -13.49 13.76
N LYS A 31 5.45 -14.19 13.29
CA LYS A 31 5.53 -15.63 12.97
C LYS A 31 5.86 -15.90 11.51
N ALA A 32 5.73 -14.92 10.65
CA ALA A 32 5.89 -15.10 9.23
C ALA A 32 7.36 -15.37 8.86
N ARG A 33 7.54 -16.17 7.81
CA ARG A 33 8.81 -16.26 7.11
C ARG A 33 8.81 -15.20 6.01
N PHE A 34 9.88 -14.47 5.91
CA PHE A 34 10.07 -13.50 4.85
C PHE A 34 10.84 -14.15 3.69
N ASN A 35 10.31 -13.99 2.50
CA ASN A 35 10.96 -14.40 1.27
C ASN A 35 11.32 -13.15 0.47
N GLU A 36 12.52 -13.16 -0.09
CA GLU A 36 12.92 -12.14 -1.05
C GLU A 36 12.04 -12.23 -2.28
N ILE A 37 11.51 -11.11 -2.71
CA ILE A 37 10.78 -11.00 -3.97
C ILE A 37 11.58 -10.08 -4.85
N GLN A 38 12.08 -10.64 -5.93
CA GLN A 38 12.58 -9.88 -7.06
C GLN A 38 11.40 -9.49 -7.93
N TYR A 39 11.30 -8.21 -8.25
CA TYR A 39 10.27 -7.73 -9.13
C TYR A 39 10.61 -7.98 -10.60
N ASP A 40 9.59 -8.26 -11.39
CA ASP A 40 9.69 -8.32 -12.86
C ASP A 40 9.74 -6.92 -13.49
N ALA A 41 10.16 -5.91 -12.74
CA ALA A 41 10.40 -4.59 -13.28
C ALA A 41 11.89 -4.46 -13.61
N TYR A 42 12.18 -4.12 -14.83
CA TYR A 42 13.53 -3.81 -15.28
C TYR A 42 13.53 -2.50 -16.05
N PHE A 43 14.66 -1.83 -16.06
CA PHE A 43 14.88 -0.70 -16.94
C PHE A 43 15.37 -1.22 -18.29
N ASP A 44 14.86 -0.65 -19.36
CA ASP A 44 15.47 -0.81 -20.67
C ASP A 44 16.78 0.03 -20.76
N ASP A 45 17.47 -0.08 -21.88
CA ASP A 45 18.73 0.61 -22.11
C ASP A 45 18.59 2.15 -22.09
N ASP A 46 17.36 2.67 -22.21
CA ASP A 46 17.02 4.11 -22.14
C ASP A 46 16.55 4.54 -20.73
N TYR A 47 16.69 3.70 -19.72
CA TYR A 47 16.21 3.92 -18.35
C TYR A 47 14.69 4.11 -18.25
N GLN A 48 13.94 3.62 -19.21
CA GLN A 48 12.49 3.55 -19.11
C GLN A 48 12.09 2.33 -18.32
N MET A 49 11.24 2.55 -17.33
CA MET A 49 10.74 1.48 -16.50
C MET A 49 9.72 0.63 -17.26
N ILE A 50 10.04 -0.64 -17.47
CA ILE A 50 9.12 -1.61 -18.03
C ILE A 50 8.52 -2.40 -16.89
N VAL A 51 7.20 -2.32 -16.76
CA VAL A 51 6.43 -3.07 -15.75
C VAL A 51 5.67 -4.16 -16.46
N SER A 52 6.00 -5.40 -16.18
CA SER A 52 5.20 -6.52 -16.64
C SER A 52 3.95 -6.68 -15.76
N GLY A 53 2.77 -6.60 -16.36
CA GLY A 53 1.51 -6.87 -15.69
C GLY A 53 0.81 -5.69 -15.00
N GLY A 54 1.24 -4.45 -15.26
CA GLY A 54 0.50 -3.24 -14.84
C GLY A 54 0.61 -2.89 -13.36
N SER A 55 1.53 -3.47 -12.63
CA SER A 55 1.75 -3.20 -11.20
C SER A 55 3.13 -2.63 -10.94
N VAL A 56 3.15 -1.76 -10.02
CA VAL A 56 4.20 -1.00 -9.36
C VAL A 56 5.56 -1.62 -9.28
N SER A 57 6.52 -0.81 -9.49
CA SER A 57 7.92 -1.12 -9.46
C SER A 57 8.60 -0.52 -8.25
N ILE A 58 9.12 -1.35 -7.42
CA ILE A 58 10.12 -0.99 -6.43
C ILE A 58 11.47 -1.24 -7.07
N LEU A 59 12.33 -0.25 -7.03
CA LEU A 59 13.57 -0.27 -7.77
C LEU A 59 14.76 -0.22 -6.81
N ASN A 60 15.57 -1.25 -6.87
CA ASN A 60 16.93 -1.20 -6.37
C ASN A 60 17.79 -2.17 -7.17
N SER A 61 18.78 -1.69 -7.87
CA SER A 61 19.62 -2.47 -8.77
C SER A 61 20.49 -3.54 -8.09
N ASN A 62 20.64 -3.51 -6.77
CA ASN A 62 21.59 -4.35 -6.04
C ASN A 62 21.02 -5.15 -4.87
N ASN A 63 19.75 -4.95 -4.50
CA ASN A 63 19.10 -5.63 -3.36
C ASN A 63 17.68 -6.09 -3.71
N PRO A 64 17.13 -7.09 -3.01
CA PRO A 64 15.73 -7.42 -3.13
C PRO A 64 14.88 -6.20 -2.78
N PHE A 65 13.90 -5.92 -3.61
CA PHE A 65 13.10 -4.71 -3.54
C PHE A 65 12.27 -4.64 -2.28
N TYR A 66 11.84 -5.77 -1.78
CA TYR A 66 11.22 -5.94 -0.48
C TYR A 66 11.20 -7.42 -0.09
N LEU A 67 11.02 -7.65 1.20
CA LEU A 67 10.73 -8.97 1.74
C LEU A 67 9.23 -9.11 1.89
N ARG A 68 8.69 -10.23 1.46
CA ARG A 68 7.26 -10.53 1.61
C ARG A 68 7.05 -11.58 2.68
N ALA A 69 6.18 -11.27 3.63
CA ALA A 69 5.76 -12.23 4.65
C ALA A 69 4.89 -13.33 4.06
N SER A 70 5.22 -14.58 4.36
CA SER A 70 4.41 -15.74 4.00
C SER A 70 3.22 -15.86 4.96
N ILE A 71 2.12 -15.20 4.60
CA ILE A 71 0.85 -15.24 5.35
C ILE A 71 -0.22 -15.87 4.45
N PRO A 72 -1.00 -16.82 4.98
CA PRO A 72 -2.04 -17.49 4.20
C PRO A 72 -3.09 -16.52 3.65
N ARG A 73 -3.53 -16.72 2.41
CA ARG A 73 -4.50 -15.84 1.74
C ARG A 73 -5.81 -15.65 2.52
N HIS A 74 -6.30 -16.68 3.18
CA HIS A 74 -7.54 -16.59 3.95
C HIS A 74 -7.42 -15.64 5.16
N ILE A 75 -6.22 -15.48 5.71
CA ILE A 75 -5.96 -14.49 6.78
C ILE A 75 -6.06 -13.08 6.22
N PHE A 76 -5.47 -12.80 5.06
CA PHE A 76 -5.62 -11.50 4.40
C PHE A 76 -7.05 -11.19 4.03
N ASN A 77 -7.81 -12.18 3.54
CA ASN A 77 -9.22 -12.00 3.25
C ASN A 77 -10.01 -11.60 4.50
N LYS A 78 -9.79 -12.31 5.60
CA LYS A 78 -10.40 -11.97 6.89
C LYS A 78 -10.10 -10.53 7.32
N TRP A 79 -8.84 -10.09 7.21
CA TRP A 79 -8.45 -8.71 7.54
C TRP A 79 -9.12 -7.70 6.62
N GLY A 80 -9.16 -7.97 5.32
CA GLY A 80 -9.84 -7.12 4.34
C GLY A 80 -11.32 -6.95 4.64
N GLU A 81 -12.01 -8.04 4.97
CA GLU A 81 -13.43 -8.03 5.36
C GLU A 81 -13.66 -7.23 6.66
N GLN A 82 -12.74 -7.31 7.63
CA GLN A 82 -12.82 -6.53 8.87
C GLN A 82 -12.56 -5.02 8.65
N LEU A 83 -11.75 -4.66 7.66
CA LEU A 83 -11.44 -3.27 7.34
C LEU A 83 -12.48 -2.63 6.41
N GLN A 84 -13.17 -3.41 5.59
CA GLN A 84 -14.12 -2.93 4.61
C GLN A 84 -15.12 -1.90 5.17
N PRO A 85 -15.78 -2.11 6.33
CA PRO A 85 -16.73 -1.13 6.87
C PRO A 85 -16.12 0.26 7.14
N LEU A 86 -14.84 0.31 7.54
CA LEU A 86 -14.14 1.58 7.78
C LEU A 86 -13.87 2.35 6.47
N LEU A 87 -13.54 1.62 5.41
CA LEU A 87 -13.35 2.21 4.09
C LEU A 87 -14.68 2.65 3.47
N GLU A 88 -15.75 1.90 3.67
CA GLU A 88 -17.10 2.26 3.22
C GLU A 88 -17.63 3.51 3.94
N GLU A 89 -17.43 3.60 5.26
CA GLU A 89 -17.80 4.79 6.03
C GLU A 89 -17.05 6.03 5.54
N TRP A 90 -15.73 5.88 5.30
CA TRP A 90 -14.91 7.01 4.84
C TRP A 90 -15.22 7.42 3.41
N SER A 91 -15.37 6.47 2.48
CA SER A 91 -15.58 6.73 1.06
C SER A 91 -17.05 7.05 0.71
N GLY A 92 -17.99 6.75 1.62
CA GLY A 92 -19.42 6.92 1.40
C GLY A 92 -20.00 6.01 0.32
N THR A 93 -19.30 4.92 -0.03
CA THR A 93 -19.73 4.00 -1.09
C THR A 93 -19.61 2.55 -0.65
N GLU A 94 -20.49 1.70 -1.18
CA GLU A 94 -20.40 0.26 -0.98
C GLU A 94 -19.17 -0.28 -1.69
N LEU A 95 -18.40 -1.10 -0.99
CA LEU A 95 -17.15 -1.67 -1.47
C LEU A 95 -17.23 -3.19 -1.52
N ARG A 96 -16.35 -3.76 -2.31
CA ARG A 96 -16.10 -5.19 -2.32
C ARG A 96 -14.60 -5.43 -2.14
N PHE A 97 -14.24 -6.18 -1.11
CA PHE A 97 -12.86 -6.60 -0.94
C PHE A 97 -12.41 -7.48 -2.12
N ILE A 98 -11.32 -7.11 -2.77
CA ILE A 98 -10.77 -7.84 -3.90
C ILE A 98 -9.57 -8.68 -3.46
N GLN A 99 -8.57 -8.04 -2.85
CA GLN A 99 -7.38 -8.73 -2.38
C GLN A 99 -6.52 -7.85 -1.47
N GLY A 100 -5.67 -8.51 -0.66
CA GLY A 100 -4.53 -7.89 0.01
C GLY A 100 -3.22 -8.34 -0.64
N TYR A 101 -2.29 -7.42 -0.80
CA TYR A 101 -0.97 -7.71 -1.40
C TYR A 101 0.02 -8.33 -0.42
N GLY A 102 -0.38 -8.51 0.83
CA GLY A 102 0.47 -9.07 1.87
C GLY A 102 1.24 -8.02 2.65
N ILE A 103 2.02 -8.49 3.62
CA ILE A 103 2.92 -7.64 4.38
C ILE A 103 4.25 -7.58 3.61
N ARG A 104 4.69 -6.37 3.33
CA ARG A 104 5.94 -6.07 2.64
C ARG A 104 6.87 -5.36 3.62
N SER A 105 8.10 -5.83 3.72
CA SER A 105 9.16 -5.15 4.47
C SER A 105 10.14 -4.53 3.48
N TYR A 106 10.13 -3.22 3.40
CA TYR A 106 11.09 -2.49 2.58
C TYR A 106 12.43 -2.44 3.28
N VAL A 107 13.49 -2.72 2.55
CA VAL A 107 14.86 -2.69 3.06
C VAL A 107 15.52 -1.37 2.71
N LYS A 108 16.70 -1.12 3.29
CA LYS A 108 17.48 0.08 3.00
C LYS A 108 17.67 0.24 1.49
N ASP A 109 17.53 1.45 1.01
CA ASP A 109 17.68 1.86 -0.39
C ASP A 109 16.59 1.33 -1.34
N SER A 110 15.50 0.76 -0.80
CA SER A 110 14.31 0.47 -1.61
C SER A 110 13.65 1.76 -2.09
N ILE A 111 13.20 1.75 -3.32
CA ILE A 111 12.48 2.87 -3.94
C ILE A 111 11.12 2.35 -4.41
N LEU A 112 10.05 2.97 -3.94
CA LEU A 112 8.73 2.77 -4.49
C LEU A 112 8.49 3.84 -5.57
N ALA A 113 8.34 3.41 -6.82
CA ALA A 113 8.10 4.36 -7.90
C ALA A 113 6.72 5.00 -7.78
N VAL A 114 6.64 6.28 -8.16
CA VAL A 114 5.38 7.02 -8.23
C VAL A 114 4.41 6.33 -9.18
N HIS A 115 3.22 6.01 -8.72
CA HIS A 115 2.25 5.21 -9.47
C HIS A 115 0.80 5.51 -9.09
N ARG A 116 -0.10 4.83 -9.78
CA ARG A 116 -1.51 4.64 -9.39
C ARG A 116 -1.76 3.14 -9.34
N ASP A 117 -2.65 2.73 -8.46
CA ASP A 117 -3.05 1.33 -8.43
C ASP A 117 -3.86 0.92 -9.68
N GLU A 118 -4.05 -0.38 -9.85
CA GLU A 118 -4.80 -0.94 -10.99
C GLU A 118 -6.28 -0.54 -10.91
N ILE A 119 -6.70 0.34 -11.79
CA ILE A 119 -8.05 0.93 -11.81
C ILE A 119 -9.19 -0.09 -11.87
N LYS A 120 -8.94 -1.26 -12.42
CA LYS A 120 -10.00 -2.29 -12.57
C LYS A 120 -10.30 -3.01 -11.27
N THR A 121 -9.42 -2.94 -10.29
CA THR A 121 -9.48 -3.74 -9.07
C THR A 121 -9.29 -2.93 -7.80
N HIS A 122 -8.64 -1.78 -7.86
CA HIS A 122 -8.26 -0.97 -6.70
C HIS A 122 -8.67 0.47 -6.91
N ILE A 123 -9.83 0.83 -6.38
CA ILE A 123 -10.33 2.22 -6.40
C ILE A 123 -10.17 2.86 -5.03
N ILE A 124 -10.49 2.09 -3.99
CA ILE A 124 -10.25 2.46 -2.59
C ILE A 124 -9.31 1.43 -2.00
N SER A 125 -8.25 1.89 -1.38
CA SER A 125 -7.21 1.06 -0.79
C SER A 125 -6.86 1.48 0.62
N ALA A 126 -6.16 0.62 1.33
CA ALA A 126 -5.59 0.93 2.63
C ALA A 126 -4.16 0.40 2.74
N ILE A 127 -3.29 1.21 3.33
CA ILE A 127 -1.94 0.84 3.75
C ILE A 127 -1.94 0.82 5.28
N ILE A 128 -1.47 -0.29 5.87
CA ILE A 128 -1.34 -0.43 7.32
C ILE A 128 0.14 -0.53 7.65
N HIS A 129 0.61 0.36 8.50
CA HIS A 129 1.98 0.36 8.97
C HIS A 129 2.11 -0.58 10.17
N ILE A 130 2.80 -1.69 9.95
CA ILE A 130 2.91 -2.76 10.96
C ILE A 130 4.04 -2.47 11.93
N ASP A 131 5.23 -2.18 11.40
CA ASP A 131 6.45 -2.02 12.18
C ASP A 131 7.48 -1.19 11.40
N GLU A 132 8.42 -0.56 12.08
CA GLU A 132 9.49 0.21 11.45
C GLU A 132 10.77 0.16 12.30
N TYR A 133 11.90 0.40 11.68
CA TYR A 133 13.12 0.72 12.39
C TYR A 133 13.00 2.12 12.99
N PRO A 134 13.26 2.29 14.30
CA PRO A 134 12.89 3.50 15.04
C PRO A 134 13.53 4.79 14.53
N ASP A 135 14.65 4.70 13.84
CA ASP A 135 15.45 5.87 13.46
C ASP A 135 15.20 6.39 12.04
N VAL A 136 14.30 5.75 11.27
CA VAL A 136 14.08 6.10 9.86
C VAL A 136 12.58 6.25 9.60
N LYS A 137 12.12 7.50 9.48
CA LYS A 137 10.78 7.79 8.97
C LYS A 137 10.83 7.84 7.45
N TRP A 138 10.05 6.99 6.82
CA TRP A 138 9.86 7.01 5.38
C TRP A 138 8.44 7.49 5.07
N PRO A 139 8.28 8.75 4.63
CA PRO A 139 6.96 9.26 4.29
C PRO A 139 6.45 8.64 2.98
N LEU A 140 5.16 8.44 2.91
CA LEU A 140 4.47 8.20 1.65
C LEU A 140 4.22 9.55 0.97
N ASP A 141 4.67 9.69 -0.26
CA ASP A 141 4.35 10.83 -1.09
C ASP A 141 3.00 10.62 -1.77
N PHE A 142 2.14 11.64 -1.78
CA PHE A 142 0.78 11.57 -2.30
C PHE A 142 0.42 12.86 -3.04
N LEU A 143 -0.11 12.73 -4.26
CA LEU A 143 -0.71 13.85 -4.99
C LEU A 143 -2.23 13.76 -4.89
N ASP A 144 -2.85 14.79 -4.35
CA ASP A 144 -4.31 14.84 -4.26
C ASP A 144 -4.98 15.12 -5.62
N HIS A 145 -6.31 15.25 -5.60
CA HIS A 145 -7.09 15.51 -6.81
C HIS A 145 -6.77 16.84 -7.48
N GLU A 146 -6.27 17.80 -6.74
CA GLU A 146 -5.84 19.12 -7.19
C GLU A 146 -4.38 19.13 -7.63
N GLY A 147 -3.65 18.00 -7.47
CA GLY A 147 -2.22 17.86 -7.74
C GLY A 147 -1.35 18.47 -6.65
N GLN A 148 -1.90 18.75 -5.48
CA GLN A 148 -1.13 19.19 -4.34
C GLN A 148 -0.37 18.01 -3.74
N HIS A 149 0.92 18.22 -3.45
CA HIS A 149 1.79 17.21 -2.86
C HIS A 149 1.65 17.18 -1.34
N HIS A 150 1.51 15.97 -0.81
CA HIS A 150 1.45 15.68 0.62
C HIS A 150 2.48 14.61 0.97
N GLN A 151 3.07 14.75 2.15
CA GLN A 151 3.92 13.72 2.76
C GLN A 151 3.24 13.16 4.01
N VAL A 152 2.94 11.88 3.98
CA VAL A 152 2.25 11.19 5.07
C VAL A 152 3.23 10.28 5.79
N THR A 153 3.56 10.61 7.02
CA THR A 153 4.37 9.75 7.90
C THR A 153 3.47 8.83 8.71
N PHE A 154 4.01 7.67 9.07
CA PHE A 154 3.29 6.64 9.83
C PHE A 154 4.02 6.34 11.14
N ASP A 155 3.23 5.94 12.12
CA ASP A 155 3.69 5.21 13.30
C ASP A 155 3.08 3.80 13.27
N PRO A 156 3.70 2.80 13.91
CA PRO A 156 3.12 1.46 14.00
C PRO A 156 1.66 1.49 14.47
N GLY A 157 0.81 0.78 13.74
CA GLY A 157 -0.64 0.78 13.92
C GLY A 157 -1.39 1.90 13.20
N ASP A 158 -0.72 2.78 12.47
CA ASP A 158 -1.40 3.71 11.56
C ASP A 158 -1.92 2.99 10.32
N MET A 159 -3.08 3.44 9.85
CA MET A 159 -3.69 3.05 8.59
C MET A 159 -4.00 4.29 7.76
N LEU A 160 -3.56 4.30 6.53
CA LEU A 160 -3.96 5.28 5.52
C LEU A 160 -5.00 4.63 4.62
N MET A 161 -6.20 5.16 4.62
CA MET A 161 -7.22 4.90 3.59
C MET A 161 -7.03 5.91 2.47
N TYR A 162 -7.08 5.49 1.22
CA TYR A 162 -6.83 6.39 0.10
C TYR A 162 -7.54 5.98 -1.19
N GLU A 163 -7.80 6.98 -2.02
CA GLU A 163 -8.28 6.77 -3.38
C GLU A 163 -7.09 6.40 -4.27
N SER A 164 -7.04 5.15 -4.70
CA SER A 164 -5.90 4.56 -5.42
C SER A 164 -5.64 5.17 -6.80
N LEU A 165 -6.56 5.96 -7.30
CA LEU A 165 -6.41 6.72 -8.55
C LEU A 165 -5.61 8.01 -8.38
N CYS A 166 -5.38 8.45 -7.16
CA CYS A 166 -4.42 9.49 -6.85
C CYS A 166 -3.00 8.93 -6.96
N VAL A 167 -2.09 9.75 -7.42
CA VAL A 167 -0.68 9.35 -7.59
C VAL A 167 0.01 9.28 -6.23
N HIS A 168 0.72 8.20 -5.97
CA HIS A 168 1.42 7.99 -4.70
C HIS A 168 2.71 7.16 -4.88
N ALA A 169 3.60 7.20 -3.88
CA ALA A 169 4.87 6.47 -3.84
C ALA A 169 5.30 6.15 -2.40
#